data_36d1798ae1019e419d76b9bdde26d5fd
#
_entry.id   36d1798ae1019e419d76b9bdde26d5fd
#
_cell.length_a   1.000
_cell.length_b   1.000
_cell.length_c   1.000
_cell.angle_alpha   90.00
_cell.angle_beta   90.00
_cell.angle_gamma   90.00
#
_symmetry.space_group_name_H-M   'P 1'
#
loop_
_entity.id
_entity.type
_entity.pdbx_description
1 polymer ?
#
loop_
_entity_poly.entity_id
_entity_poly.type
_entity_poly.pdbx_seq_one_letter_code
_entity_poly.pdbx_strand_id
1 'polypeptide(L)'
;MHRGVPVHVHSEAHFECHQLRVQSCENVRVRRLIPLTLIALISITACSETPRTGTNFCRQLAKEMPGIAVMPATVEEVNAAVGHFTRLQKVAPLDVQEDWDALTELMIAASKVKAEDAESVQQVADLAYASEANSKSASDWVKATCGVDISLGVQVTP
;
A
#
# COMPACT_ATOMS: atom_id res chain seq x y z
N MET A 1 41.47 -13.24 27.21
CA MET A 1 40.48 -14.21 27.69
C MET A 1 39.13 -13.51 27.71
N HIS A 2 38.36 -13.54 26.60
CA HIS A 2 36.99 -13.06 26.58
C HIS A 2 36.10 -14.20 26.12
N ARG A 3 35.22 -14.61 27.04
CA ARG A 3 34.23 -15.67 26.83
C ARG A 3 33.07 -15.11 26.01
N GLY A 4 32.83 -15.69 24.82
CA GLY A 4 31.63 -15.47 24.05
C GLY A 4 30.43 -16.17 24.70
N VAL A 5 29.32 -15.43 24.75
CA VAL A 5 28.00 -15.94 25.15
C VAL A 5 27.22 -16.21 23.88
N PRO A 6 26.71 -17.40 23.63
CA PRO A 6 25.81 -17.65 22.51
C PRO A 6 24.39 -17.18 22.86
N VAL A 7 23.86 -16.26 22.06
CA VAL A 7 22.45 -15.87 22.13
C VAL A 7 21.68 -16.84 21.23
N HIS A 8 20.97 -17.77 21.85
CA HIS A 8 19.93 -18.56 21.19
C HIS A 8 18.67 -17.72 21.10
N VAL A 9 18.34 -17.27 19.90
CA VAL A 9 17.01 -16.72 19.61
C VAL A 9 16.20 -17.83 18.93
N HIS A 10 15.43 -18.56 19.73
CA HIS A 10 14.32 -19.36 19.25
C HIS A 10 13.12 -18.40 19.07
N SER A 11 12.81 -18.07 17.84
CA SER A 11 11.53 -17.47 17.49
C SER A 11 10.75 -18.49 16.66
N GLU A 12 10.03 -19.36 17.36
CA GLU A 12 8.98 -20.16 16.75
C GLU A 12 7.72 -19.30 16.66
N ALA A 13 7.52 -18.69 15.51
CA ALA A 13 6.24 -18.09 15.18
C ALA A 13 5.24 -19.21 14.88
N HIS A 14 4.44 -19.55 15.88
CA HIS A 14 3.25 -20.39 15.73
C HIS A 14 2.25 -19.67 14.83
N PHE A 15 2.19 -20.13 13.59
CA PHE A 15 1.13 -19.76 12.66
C PHE A 15 -0.10 -20.62 13.01
N GLU A 16 -0.92 -20.14 13.95
CA GLU A 16 -2.20 -20.77 14.25
C GLU A 16 -3.19 -20.47 13.12
N CYS A 17 -3.30 -21.45 12.25
CA CYS A 17 -4.35 -21.53 11.26
C CYS A 17 -5.68 -21.79 11.99
N HIS A 18 -6.51 -20.75 12.18
CA HIS A 18 -7.86 -20.91 12.72
C HIS A 18 -8.69 -21.69 11.73
N GLN A 19 -8.76 -22.99 11.90
CA GLN A 19 -9.72 -23.87 11.26
C GLN A 19 -11.13 -23.50 11.73
N LEU A 20 -11.85 -22.78 10.88
CA LEU A 20 -13.29 -22.66 11.03
C LEU A 20 -13.92 -24.04 10.83
N ARG A 21 -14.28 -24.63 11.93
CA ARG A 21 -15.02 -25.89 12.07
C ARG A 21 -16.41 -25.71 11.47
N VAL A 22 -16.59 -26.21 10.26
CA VAL A 22 -17.92 -26.42 9.69
C VAL A 22 -18.58 -27.54 10.50
N GLN A 23 -19.46 -27.18 11.41
CA GLN A 23 -20.31 -28.13 12.09
C GLN A 23 -21.40 -28.59 11.12
N SER A 24 -21.27 -29.83 10.73
CA SER A 24 -22.30 -30.62 10.06
C SER A 24 -23.53 -30.72 10.97
N CYS A 25 -24.61 -30.06 10.61
CA CYS A 25 -25.92 -30.36 11.16
C CYS A 25 -26.56 -31.45 10.29
N GLU A 26 -26.33 -32.68 10.72
CA GLU A 26 -27.12 -33.81 10.25
C GLU A 26 -28.48 -33.84 10.96
N ASN A 27 -29.45 -34.25 10.20
CA ASN A 27 -30.77 -34.71 10.59
C ASN A 27 -31.87 -33.69 10.91
N VAL A 28 -32.54 -33.24 9.86
CA VAL A 28 -33.99 -33.10 9.93
C VAL A 28 -34.62 -33.81 8.74
N ARG A 29 -35.16 -35.00 9.00
CA ARG A 29 -36.11 -35.67 8.12
C ARG A 29 -37.39 -34.83 8.05
N VAL A 30 -37.55 -34.08 6.99
CA VAL A 30 -38.86 -33.56 6.63
C VAL A 30 -39.17 -34.01 5.19
N ARG A 31 -39.89 -35.11 5.14
CA ARG A 31 -40.64 -35.56 3.96
C ARG A 31 -41.73 -34.55 3.70
N ARG A 32 -41.57 -33.63 2.75
CA ARG A 32 -42.67 -32.99 2.05
C ARG A 32 -42.18 -32.48 0.70
N LEU A 33 -42.86 -32.98 -0.34
CA LEU A 33 -42.84 -32.58 -1.71
C LEU A 33 -43.01 -31.06 -1.83
N ILE A 34 -42.00 -30.32 -2.28
CA ILE A 34 -42.12 -28.95 -2.75
C ILE A 34 -41.36 -28.86 -4.08
N PRO A 35 -42.00 -28.26 -5.14
CA PRO A 35 -41.53 -28.32 -6.51
C PRO A 35 -40.23 -27.54 -6.71
N LEU A 36 -39.40 -28.11 -7.58
CA LEU A 36 -38.23 -27.49 -8.18
C LEU A 36 -38.61 -26.17 -8.84
N THR A 37 -38.22 -25.05 -8.25
CA THR A 37 -37.87 -23.81 -8.97
C THR A 37 -37.53 -22.72 -7.96
N LEU A 38 -36.29 -22.58 -7.58
CA LEU A 38 -35.59 -21.30 -7.38
C LEU A 38 -34.12 -21.57 -7.08
N ILE A 39 -33.34 -21.86 -8.12
CA ILE A 39 -31.88 -21.70 -8.03
C ILE A 39 -31.67 -20.19 -8.01
N ALA A 40 -31.65 -19.63 -6.81
CA ALA A 40 -31.14 -18.28 -6.60
C ALA A 40 -29.66 -18.30 -7.01
N LEU A 41 -29.36 -17.75 -8.18
CA LEU A 41 -28.02 -17.35 -8.60
C LEU A 41 -27.52 -16.35 -7.57
N ILE A 42 -26.85 -16.83 -6.54
CA ILE A 42 -26.03 -15.99 -5.68
C ILE A 42 -24.86 -15.59 -6.55
N SER A 43 -24.99 -14.46 -7.23
CA SER A 43 -23.90 -13.77 -7.88
C SER A 43 -22.96 -13.31 -6.77
N ILE A 44 -21.96 -14.14 -6.43
CA ILE A 44 -20.84 -13.75 -5.62
C ILE A 44 -20.08 -12.73 -6.48
N THR A 45 -20.41 -11.45 -6.36
CA THR A 45 -19.56 -10.37 -6.82
C THR A 45 -18.34 -10.41 -5.92
N ALA A 46 -17.40 -11.31 -6.22
CA ALA A 46 -16.08 -11.25 -5.68
C ALA A 46 -15.52 -9.89 -6.12
N CYS A 47 -15.41 -8.93 -5.19
CA CYS A 47 -14.58 -7.76 -5.38
C CYS A 47 -13.16 -8.28 -5.58
N SER A 48 -12.77 -8.59 -6.80
CA SER A 48 -11.42 -9.02 -7.09
C SER A 48 -10.55 -7.77 -6.95
N GLU A 49 -9.72 -7.76 -5.93
CA GLU A 49 -8.68 -6.76 -5.77
C GLU A 49 -7.81 -6.74 -7.03
N THR A 50 -7.47 -5.54 -7.49
CA THR A 50 -6.62 -5.39 -8.69
C THR A 50 -5.29 -6.10 -8.45
N PRO A 51 -4.88 -7.06 -9.31
CA PRO A 51 -3.62 -7.76 -9.12
C PRO A 51 -2.43 -6.78 -9.07
N ARG A 52 -1.55 -6.95 -8.10
CA ARG A 52 -0.35 -6.13 -7.88
C ARG A 52 0.76 -6.54 -8.85
N THR A 53 0.60 -6.17 -10.12
CA THR A 53 1.56 -6.44 -11.19
C THR A 53 2.16 -5.14 -11.72
N GLY A 54 3.38 -5.19 -12.27
CA GLY A 54 4.03 -4.03 -12.89
C GLY A 54 3.13 -3.38 -13.95
N THR A 55 2.46 -4.17 -14.79
CA THR A 55 1.55 -3.64 -15.82
C THR A 55 0.36 -2.86 -15.22
N ASN A 56 -0.25 -3.38 -14.15
CA ASN A 56 -1.37 -2.70 -13.51
C ASN A 56 -0.89 -1.43 -12.77
N PHE A 57 0.28 -1.52 -12.14
CA PHE A 57 0.92 -0.37 -11.51
C PHE A 57 1.22 0.74 -12.53
N CYS A 58 1.88 0.42 -13.66
CA CYS A 58 2.20 1.41 -14.70
C CYS A 58 0.94 2.05 -15.29
N ARG A 59 -0.14 1.27 -15.45
CA ARG A 59 -1.44 1.80 -15.89
C ARG A 59 -2.04 2.76 -14.86
N GLN A 60 -1.93 2.45 -13.57
CA GLN A 60 -2.38 3.35 -12.50
C GLN A 60 -1.50 4.59 -12.44
N LEU A 61 -0.17 4.43 -12.49
CA LEU A 61 0.78 5.54 -12.51
C LEU A 61 0.45 6.54 -13.64
N ALA A 62 0.19 6.07 -14.85
CA ALA A 62 -0.18 6.94 -15.98
C ALA A 62 -1.45 7.80 -15.71
N LYS A 63 -2.38 7.28 -14.90
CA LYS A 63 -3.58 8.02 -14.49
C LYS A 63 -3.28 9.06 -13.41
N GLU A 64 -2.35 8.76 -12.50
CA GLU A 64 -2.02 9.61 -11.37
C GLU A 64 -0.94 10.67 -11.71
N MET A 65 -0.16 10.46 -12.79
CA MET A 65 0.93 11.36 -13.21
C MET A 65 0.54 12.84 -13.26
N PRO A 66 -0.62 13.25 -13.80
CA PRO A 66 -0.99 14.66 -13.82
C PRO A 66 -1.08 15.30 -12.42
N GLY A 67 -1.42 14.49 -11.40
CA GLY A 67 -1.56 14.96 -10.03
C GLY A 67 -0.30 14.84 -9.16
N ILE A 68 0.69 14.04 -9.60
CA ILE A 68 1.95 13.86 -8.83
C ILE A 68 3.15 14.57 -9.48
N ALA A 69 3.04 14.94 -10.75
CA ALA A 69 4.11 15.64 -11.48
C ALA A 69 4.22 17.12 -11.13
N VAL A 70 3.21 17.67 -10.46
CA VAL A 70 3.16 19.08 -10.05
C VAL A 70 3.37 19.16 -8.55
N MET A 71 4.33 19.99 -8.11
CA MET A 71 4.54 20.22 -6.69
C MET A 71 3.31 20.93 -6.09
N PRO A 72 2.67 20.38 -5.06
CA PRO A 72 1.51 21.00 -4.46
C PRO A 72 1.88 22.31 -3.75
N ALA A 73 1.13 23.37 -3.98
CA ALA A 73 1.34 24.69 -3.41
C ALA A 73 0.28 25.06 -2.36
N THR A 74 -0.84 24.35 -2.32
CA THR A 74 -1.95 24.60 -1.40
C THR A 74 -2.25 23.35 -0.56
N VAL A 75 -2.93 23.53 0.57
CA VAL A 75 -3.36 22.42 1.45
C VAL A 75 -4.27 21.45 0.69
N GLU A 76 -5.15 21.96 -0.18
CA GLU A 76 -6.04 21.15 -1.00
C GLU A 76 -5.26 20.28 -1.98
N GLU A 77 -4.22 20.83 -2.59
CA GLU A 77 -3.35 20.09 -3.52
C GLU A 77 -2.51 19.03 -2.79
N VAL A 78 -2.01 19.32 -1.57
CA VAL A 78 -1.33 18.33 -0.74
C VAL A 78 -2.26 17.18 -0.39
N ASN A 79 -3.51 17.47 0.02
CA ASN A 79 -4.51 16.44 0.31
C ASN A 79 -4.87 15.62 -0.94
N ALA A 80 -4.95 16.25 -2.11
CA ALA A 80 -5.16 15.55 -3.38
C ALA A 80 -3.97 14.62 -3.69
N ALA A 81 -2.73 15.09 -3.47
CA ALA A 81 -1.51 14.29 -3.65
C ALA A 81 -1.51 13.05 -2.76
N VAL A 82 -1.92 13.14 -1.48
CA VAL A 82 -2.10 11.96 -0.60
C VAL A 82 -3.01 10.91 -1.26
N GLY A 83 -4.11 11.35 -1.91
CA GLY A 83 -5.01 10.46 -2.62
C GLY A 83 -4.33 9.74 -3.79
N HIS A 84 -3.49 10.45 -4.57
CA HIS A 84 -2.71 9.86 -5.67
C HIS A 84 -1.72 8.81 -5.17
N PHE A 85 -0.93 9.12 -4.15
CA PHE A 85 0.02 8.18 -3.55
C PHE A 85 -0.67 6.97 -2.95
N THR A 86 -1.78 7.14 -2.23
CA THR A 86 -2.57 6.04 -1.66
C THR A 86 -3.10 5.07 -2.74
N ARG A 87 -3.50 5.59 -3.91
CA ARG A 87 -3.96 4.73 -5.01
C ARG A 87 -2.82 3.94 -5.65
N LEU A 88 -1.62 4.52 -5.74
CA LEU A 88 -0.43 3.83 -6.22
C LEU A 88 0.03 2.76 -5.23
N GLN A 89 0.10 3.08 -3.95
CA GLN A 89 0.42 2.15 -2.86
C GLN A 89 -0.45 0.88 -2.91
N LYS A 90 -1.76 1.02 -3.11
CA LYS A 90 -2.69 -0.12 -3.17
C LYS A 90 -2.39 -1.12 -4.28
N VAL A 91 -1.81 -0.68 -5.38
CA VAL A 91 -1.49 -1.52 -6.54
C VAL A 91 0.00 -1.77 -6.70
N ALA A 92 0.83 -1.27 -5.79
CA ALA A 92 2.27 -1.46 -5.82
C ALA A 92 2.62 -2.96 -5.73
N PRO A 93 3.44 -3.50 -6.65
CA PRO A 93 3.98 -4.84 -6.54
C PRO A 93 4.82 -5.01 -5.27
N LEU A 94 4.96 -6.26 -4.81
CA LEU A 94 5.69 -6.56 -3.57
C LEU A 94 7.13 -6.06 -3.59
N ASP A 95 7.78 -6.06 -4.76
CA ASP A 95 9.18 -5.65 -4.94
C ASP A 95 9.41 -4.16 -4.63
N VAL A 96 8.37 -3.33 -4.65
CA VAL A 96 8.44 -1.88 -4.47
C VAL A 96 7.37 -1.38 -3.50
N GLN A 97 6.66 -2.29 -2.85
CA GLN A 97 5.56 -1.93 -1.95
C GLN A 97 6.04 -1.11 -0.77
N GLU A 98 7.12 -1.53 -0.11
CA GLU A 98 7.69 -0.84 1.05
C GLU A 98 8.11 0.60 0.72
N ASP A 99 8.65 0.80 -0.49
CA ASP A 99 9.01 2.14 -0.96
C ASP A 99 7.78 3.04 -1.12
N TRP A 100 6.69 2.51 -1.73
CA TRP A 100 5.44 3.27 -1.87
C TRP A 100 4.70 3.47 -0.54
N ASP A 101 4.86 2.56 0.42
CA ASP A 101 4.34 2.71 1.78
C ASP A 101 5.04 3.90 2.46
N ALA A 102 6.37 3.96 2.43
CA ALA A 102 7.16 5.05 3.00
C ALA A 102 6.84 6.42 2.35
N LEU A 103 6.73 6.46 1.02
CA LEU A 103 6.37 7.70 0.30
C LEU A 103 4.96 8.17 0.62
N THR A 104 4.01 7.24 0.76
CA THR A 104 2.62 7.58 1.12
C THR A 104 2.56 8.09 2.56
N GLU A 105 3.32 7.50 3.49
CA GLU A 105 3.42 7.97 4.87
C GLU A 105 3.99 9.39 4.94
N LEU A 106 5.05 9.68 4.18
CA LEU A 106 5.62 11.01 4.07
C LEU A 106 4.56 12.03 3.57
N MET A 107 3.80 11.70 2.53
CA MET A 107 2.75 12.58 2.00
C MET A 107 1.63 12.81 3.01
N ILE A 108 1.24 11.78 3.77
CA ILE A 108 0.26 11.89 4.86
C ILE A 108 0.80 12.78 5.99
N ALA A 109 2.07 12.65 6.36
CA ALA A 109 2.70 13.50 7.38
C ALA A 109 2.75 14.95 6.90
N ALA A 110 3.19 15.19 5.65
CA ALA A 110 3.23 16.53 5.05
C ALA A 110 1.85 17.19 4.99
N SER A 111 0.78 16.44 4.75
CA SER A 111 -0.60 16.98 4.73
C SER A 111 -1.10 17.43 6.11
N LYS A 112 -0.45 17.02 7.19
CA LYS A 112 -0.82 17.34 8.57
C LYS A 112 0.13 18.35 9.22
N VAL A 113 1.16 18.81 8.49
CA VAL A 113 2.15 19.74 9.02
C VAL A 113 1.49 21.05 9.43
N LYS A 114 1.92 21.57 10.57
CA LYS A 114 1.55 22.89 11.08
C LYS A 114 2.72 23.81 10.84
N ALA A 115 2.62 24.70 9.87
CA ALA A 115 3.72 25.57 9.45
C ALA A 115 4.24 26.49 10.56
N GLU A 116 3.38 26.85 11.53
CA GLU A 116 3.70 27.65 12.70
C GLU A 116 4.35 26.87 13.85
N ASP A 117 4.35 25.54 13.77
CA ASP A 117 4.93 24.63 14.76
C ASP A 117 6.25 24.06 14.24
N ALA A 118 7.37 24.56 14.74
CA ALA A 118 8.71 24.17 14.32
C ALA A 118 8.98 22.68 14.55
N GLU A 119 8.41 22.07 15.61
CA GLU A 119 8.54 20.64 15.87
C GLU A 119 7.80 19.82 14.80
N SER A 120 6.59 20.22 14.43
CA SER A 120 5.81 19.59 13.37
C SER A 120 6.54 19.65 12.01
N VAL A 121 7.15 20.78 11.68
CA VAL A 121 7.97 20.95 10.48
C VAL A 121 9.20 20.05 10.51
N GLN A 122 9.90 20.01 11.66
CA GLN A 122 11.08 19.17 11.81
C GLN A 122 10.76 17.67 11.66
N GLN A 123 9.67 17.20 12.24
CA GLN A 123 9.23 15.80 12.10
C GLN A 123 9.03 15.39 10.63
N VAL A 124 8.41 16.26 9.83
CA VAL A 124 8.23 15.99 8.38
C VAL A 124 9.57 16.02 7.64
N ALA A 125 10.47 16.95 8.00
CA ALA A 125 11.80 16.99 7.41
C ALA A 125 12.60 15.71 7.73
N ASP A 126 12.59 15.26 8.97
CA ASP A 126 13.27 14.03 9.39
C ASP A 126 12.71 12.80 8.64
N LEU A 127 11.38 12.72 8.47
CA LEU A 127 10.75 11.66 7.70
C LEU A 127 11.12 11.74 6.22
N ALA A 128 11.24 12.94 5.65
CA ALA A 128 11.68 13.11 4.26
C ALA A 128 13.11 12.58 4.05
N TYR A 129 14.04 12.91 4.97
CA TYR A 129 15.39 12.35 4.93
C TYR A 129 15.41 10.83 5.09
N ALA A 130 14.62 10.29 6.01
CA ALA A 130 14.51 8.84 6.21
C ALA A 130 13.95 8.11 4.98
N SER A 131 13.08 8.77 4.19
CA SER A 131 12.45 8.22 2.99
C SER A 131 13.26 8.41 1.70
N GLU A 132 14.44 9.05 1.75
CA GLU A 132 15.23 9.33 0.55
C GLU A 132 15.62 8.06 -0.21
N ALA A 133 16.07 7.02 0.49
CA ALA A 133 16.42 5.74 -0.11
C ALA A 133 15.22 5.08 -0.79
N ASN A 134 14.04 5.11 -0.16
CA ASN A 134 12.80 4.58 -0.70
C ASN A 134 12.36 5.36 -1.95
N SER A 135 12.48 6.69 -1.93
CA SER A 135 12.19 7.55 -3.08
C SER A 135 13.06 7.20 -4.28
N LYS A 136 14.36 7.02 -4.05
CA LYS A 136 15.28 6.60 -5.10
C LYS A 136 14.93 5.20 -5.64
N SER A 137 14.70 4.23 -4.76
CA SER A 137 14.33 2.86 -5.12
C SER A 137 13.05 2.82 -5.95
N ALA A 138 11.99 3.51 -5.50
CA ALA A 138 10.73 3.63 -6.22
C ALA A 138 10.92 4.25 -7.61
N SER A 139 11.72 5.32 -7.72
CA SER A 139 12.01 5.99 -8.98
C SER A 139 12.76 5.10 -9.96
N ASP A 140 13.81 4.41 -9.50
CA ASP A 140 14.58 3.49 -10.31
C ASP A 140 13.71 2.32 -10.81
N TRP A 141 12.88 1.77 -9.93
CA TRP A 141 11.95 0.70 -10.30
C TRP A 141 10.91 1.15 -11.32
N VAL A 142 10.32 2.33 -11.14
CA VAL A 142 9.35 2.92 -12.08
C VAL A 142 9.99 3.14 -13.44
N LYS A 143 11.20 3.68 -13.47
CA LYS A 143 11.96 3.88 -14.71
C LYS A 143 12.23 2.57 -15.42
N ALA A 144 12.68 1.55 -14.70
CA ALA A 144 12.98 0.22 -15.26
C ALA A 144 11.72 -0.51 -15.75
N THR A 145 10.60 -0.40 -15.03
CA THR A 145 9.38 -1.19 -15.28
C THR A 145 8.38 -0.48 -16.18
N CYS A 146 8.22 0.83 -16.00
CA CYS A 146 7.22 1.64 -16.71
C CYS A 146 7.82 2.54 -17.81
N GLY A 147 9.16 2.68 -17.86
CA GLY A 147 9.84 3.58 -18.79
C GLY A 147 9.63 5.06 -18.51
N VAL A 148 9.15 5.42 -17.31
CA VAL A 148 8.85 6.80 -16.89
C VAL A 148 9.87 7.23 -15.84
N ASP A 149 10.47 8.40 -16.03
CA ASP A 149 11.36 9.00 -15.03
C ASP A 149 10.57 9.98 -14.16
N ILE A 150 10.30 9.58 -12.92
CA ILE A 150 9.57 10.38 -11.94
C ILE A 150 10.50 11.23 -11.05
N SER A 151 11.82 11.07 -11.17
CA SER A 151 12.81 11.83 -10.39
C SER A 151 12.88 13.30 -10.83
N LEU A 152 12.45 13.61 -12.04
CA LEU A 152 12.52 14.95 -12.63
C LEU A 152 11.56 15.97 -11.97
N GLY A 153 10.56 15.52 -11.19
CA GLY A 153 9.65 16.39 -10.44
C GLY A 153 10.28 17.01 -9.17
N VAL A 154 11.46 16.55 -8.76
CA VAL A 154 12.14 17.00 -7.52
C VAL A 154 13.49 17.66 -7.85
N GLN A 155 13.56 18.42 -8.93
CA GLN A 155 14.72 19.26 -9.18
C GLN A 155 14.62 20.50 -8.28
N VAL A 156 15.13 20.38 -7.03
CA VAL A 156 15.45 21.55 -6.23
C VAL A 156 16.68 22.16 -6.90
N THR A 157 16.47 23.14 -7.76
CA THR A 157 17.59 23.96 -8.26
C THR A 157 18.07 24.81 -7.09
N PRO A 158 19.35 24.71 -6.69
CA PRO A 158 19.90 25.49 -5.60
C PRO A 158 19.93 27.00 -5.89
#